data_4de78f7ec9558d2ceaff54b812873d6f
#
_entry.id   4de78f7ec9558d2ceaff54b812873d6f
#
_cell.length_a   1.000
_cell.length_b   1.000
_cell.length_c   1.000
_cell.angle_alpha   90.00
_cell.angle_beta   90.00
_cell.angle_gamma   90.00
#
_symmetry.space_group_name_H-M   'P 1'
#
loop_
_entity.id
_entity.type
_entity.pdbx_description
1 polymer ?
#
loop_
_entity_poly.entity_id
_entity_poly.type
_entity_poly.pdbx_seq_one_letter_code
_entity_poly.pdbx_strand_id
1 'polypeptide(L)'
;VAELLVRHGVLTVCAFISPYRAERQYVRKETVNFVEVFVKCPLEVCENRDVKGMYAKARAGEIKNFTGISDPYEEPENAEIVVDTSQMTLEDEVDTIIDYLRGNEYIF
;
A
#
# COMPACT_ATOMS: atom_id res chain seq x y z
N VAL A 1 -11.19 -7.47 11.83
CA VAL A 1 -10.57 -6.80 12.98
C VAL A 1 -10.49 -5.29 12.75
N ALA A 2 -9.96 -4.84 11.60
CA ALA A 2 -9.81 -3.41 11.30
C ALA A 2 -11.16 -2.66 11.36
N GLU A 3 -12.21 -3.21 10.77
CA GLU A 3 -13.54 -2.61 10.78
C GLU A 3 -14.07 -2.43 12.19
N LEU A 4 -13.85 -3.42 13.05
CA LEU A 4 -14.26 -3.38 14.45
C LEU A 4 -13.56 -2.24 15.20
N LEU A 5 -12.26 -2.09 14.99
CA LEU A 5 -11.46 -1.03 15.61
C LEU A 5 -11.91 0.34 15.14
N VAL A 6 -12.16 0.51 13.85
CA VAL A 6 -12.62 1.78 13.27
C VAL A 6 -13.99 2.18 13.85
N ARG A 7 -14.92 1.24 14.00
CA ARG A 7 -16.23 1.49 14.63
C ARG A 7 -16.11 2.01 16.05
N HIS A 8 -15.04 1.68 16.74
CA HIS A 8 -14.78 2.14 18.11
C HIS A 8 -13.86 3.37 18.17
N GLY A 9 -13.68 4.07 17.07
CA GLY A 9 -12.92 5.31 17.02
C GLY A 9 -11.41 5.15 17.01
N VAL A 10 -10.92 3.97 16.66
CA VAL A 10 -9.46 3.70 16.59
C VAL A 10 -8.96 3.95 15.18
N LEU A 11 -7.95 4.81 15.03
CA LEU A 11 -7.22 4.94 13.76
C LEU A 11 -6.46 3.64 13.52
N THR A 12 -6.81 2.96 12.43
CA THR A 12 -6.26 1.64 12.12
C THR A 12 -5.42 1.71 10.87
N VAL A 13 -4.16 1.28 10.96
CA VAL A 13 -3.22 1.22 9.85
C VAL A 13 -3.02 -0.23 9.44
N CYS A 14 -3.26 -0.53 8.17
CA CYS A 14 -3.09 -1.86 7.60
C CYS A 14 -2.09 -1.82 6.45
N ALA A 15 -1.14 -2.74 6.45
CA ALA A 15 -0.13 -2.85 5.41
C ALA A 15 -0.25 -4.22 4.74
N PHE A 16 -0.74 -4.21 3.51
CA PHE A 16 -0.93 -5.42 2.69
C PHE A 16 -0.50 -5.16 1.25
N ILE A 17 -0.12 -6.18 0.54
CA ILE A 17 0.16 -6.09 -0.90
C ILE A 17 -1.11 -5.71 -1.64
N SER A 18 -2.22 -6.39 -1.38
CA SER A 18 -3.56 -6.14 -1.95
C SER A 18 -3.50 -5.87 -3.47
N PRO A 19 -3.07 -6.84 -4.29
CA PRO A 19 -2.71 -6.58 -5.68
C PRO A 19 -3.89 -6.34 -6.61
N TYR A 20 -5.11 -6.69 -6.19
CA TYR A 20 -6.29 -6.64 -7.06
C TYR A 20 -7.22 -5.50 -6.67
N ARG A 21 -7.62 -4.71 -7.67
CA ARG A 21 -8.56 -3.57 -7.49
C ARG A 21 -9.87 -3.98 -6.86
N ALA A 22 -10.43 -5.11 -7.30
CA ALA A 22 -11.72 -5.59 -6.81
C ALA A 22 -11.71 -5.83 -5.29
N GLU A 23 -10.64 -6.40 -4.77
CA GLU A 23 -10.48 -6.65 -3.34
C GLU A 23 -10.36 -5.34 -2.55
N ARG A 24 -9.58 -4.40 -3.05
CA ARG A 24 -9.44 -3.08 -2.42
C ARG A 24 -10.76 -2.31 -2.43
N GLN A 25 -11.51 -2.37 -3.53
CA GLN A 25 -12.82 -1.73 -3.63
C GLN A 25 -13.83 -2.34 -2.66
N TYR A 26 -13.78 -3.65 -2.46
CA TYR A 26 -14.60 -4.32 -1.47
C TYR A 26 -14.35 -3.77 -0.06
N VAL A 27 -13.11 -3.66 0.35
CA VAL A 27 -12.72 -3.12 1.66
C VAL A 27 -13.17 -1.67 1.80
N ARG A 28 -13.02 -0.86 0.75
CA ARG A 28 -13.48 0.54 0.73
C ARG A 28 -14.97 0.65 1.01
N LYS A 29 -15.78 -0.21 0.41
CA LYS A 29 -17.25 -0.21 0.61
C LYS A 29 -17.65 -0.61 2.02
N GLU A 30 -16.91 -1.53 2.62
CA GLU A 30 -17.23 -2.08 3.94
C GLU A 30 -16.68 -1.23 5.09
N THR A 31 -15.81 -0.26 4.81
CA THR A 31 -15.11 0.50 5.85
C THR A 31 -15.44 1.99 5.76
N VAL A 32 -15.86 2.58 6.88
CA VAL A 32 -16.11 4.02 6.99
C VAL A 32 -14.76 4.76 7.07
N ASN A 33 -14.69 5.94 6.45
CA ASN A 33 -13.49 6.80 6.45
C ASN A 33 -12.24 6.07 5.94
N PHE A 34 -12.41 5.33 4.88
CA PHE A 34 -11.32 4.57 4.26
C PHE A 34 -10.36 5.49 3.53
N VAL A 35 -9.07 5.33 3.81
CA VAL A 35 -7.99 6.04 3.10
C VAL A 35 -7.09 5.00 2.47
N GLU A 36 -7.00 5.04 1.14
CA GLU A 36 -6.10 4.18 0.38
C GLU A 36 -4.79 4.92 0.15
N VAL A 37 -3.69 4.33 0.61
CA VAL A 37 -2.35 4.84 0.36
C VAL A 37 -1.67 3.93 -0.64
N PHE A 38 -1.39 4.48 -1.82
CA PHE A 38 -0.60 3.77 -2.82
C PHE A 38 0.88 4.04 -2.58
N VAL A 39 1.58 3.03 -2.09
CA VAL A 39 3.03 3.08 -1.91
C VAL A 39 3.64 2.64 -3.24
N LYS A 40 3.86 3.62 -4.13
CA LYS A 40 4.32 3.39 -5.49
C LYS A 40 5.83 3.19 -5.53
N CYS A 41 6.25 2.15 -6.23
CA CYS A 41 7.66 1.92 -6.50
C CYS A 41 7.79 1.14 -7.81
N PRO A 42 8.57 1.63 -8.79
CA PRO A 42 8.81 0.86 -10.00
C PRO A 42 9.38 -0.52 -9.68
N LEU A 43 8.95 -1.54 -10.41
CA LEU A 43 9.36 -2.92 -10.18
C LEU A 43 10.89 -3.07 -10.19
N GLU A 44 11.56 -2.38 -11.11
CA GLU A 44 13.04 -2.38 -11.21
C GLU A 44 13.70 -1.91 -9.90
N VAL A 45 13.15 -0.87 -9.28
CA VAL A 45 13.64 -0.35 -8.00
C VAL A 45 13.41 -1.34 -6.88
N CYS A 46 12.23 -1.98 -6.85
CA CYS A 46 11.93 -3.04 -5.89
C CYS A 46 12.91 -4.21 -6.02
N GLU A 47 13.18 -4.65 -7.25
CA GLU A 47 14.12 -5.72 -7.52
C GLU A 47 15.54 -5.35 -7.08
N ASN A 48 15.97 -4.12 -7.31
CA ASN A 48 17.29 -3.64 -6.89
C ASN A 48 17.42 -3.56 -5.36
N ARG A 49 16.35 -3.23 -4.66
CA ARG A 49 16.34 -3.19 -3.19
C ARG A 49 16.34 -4.57 -2.55
N ASP A 50 15.59 -5.49 -3.09
CA ASP A 50 15.44 -6.93 -2.79
C ASP A 50 16.09 -7.41 -1.46
N VAL A 51 15.73 -6.75 -0.36
CA VAL A 51 16.35 -6.93 0.96
C VAL A 51 16.32 -8.40 1.41
N LYS A 52 15.25 -9.11 1.09
CA LYS A 52 15.05 -10.52 1.48
C LYS A 52 15.46 -11.51 0.39
N GLY A 53 15.92 -11.04 -0.77
CA GLY A 53 16.27 -11.90 -1.90
C GLY A 53 15.07 -12.58 -2.56
N MET A 54 13.84 -12.13 -2.27
CA MET A 54 12.61 -12.76 -2.75
C MET A 54 12.41 -12.55 -4.26
N TYR A 55 12.73 -11.35 -4.76
CA TYR A 55 12.64 -11.07 -6.20
C TYR A 55 13.60 -11.93 -7.02
N ALA A 56 14.84 -12.09 -6.54
CA ALA A 56 15.81 -12.95 -7.19
C ALA A 56 15.31 -14.39 -7.25
N LYS A 57 14.74 -14.92 -6.18
CA LYS A 57 14.15 -16.26 -6.14
C LYS A 57 12.94 -16.38 -7.07
N ALA A 58 12.10 -15.36 -7.13
CA ALA A 58 10.94 -15.34 -8.03
C ALA A 58 11.39 -15.36 -9.50
N ARG A 59 12.41 -14.58 -9.86
CA ARG A 59 12.98 -14.57 -11.21
C ARG A 59 13.59 -15.92 -11.58
N ALA A 60 14.21 -16.60 -10.62
CA ALA A 60 14.77 -17.94 -10.81
C ALA A 60 13.71 -19.05 -10.88
N GLY A 61 12.43 -18.72 -10.67
CA GLY A 61 11.32 -19.67 -10.68
C GLY A 61 11.16 -20.48 -9.41
N GLU A 62 11.89 -20.14 -8.35
CA GLU A 62 11.81 -20.82 -7.05
C GLU A 62 10.55 -20.48 -6.29
N ILE A 63 9.99 -19.28 -6.52
CA ILE A 63 8.75 -18.79 -5.90
C ILE A 63 7.72 -18.61 -6.99
N LYS A 64 6.54 -19.24 -6.81
CA LYS A 64 5.40 -19.10 -7.72
C LYS A 64 4.44 -18.04 -7.21
N ASN A 65 3.65 -17.46 -8.12
CA ASN A 65 2.59 -16.49 -7.80
C ASN A 65 3.13 -15.29 -7.02
N PHE A 66 4.31 -14.79 -7.44
CA PHE A 66 4.93 -13.64 -6.82
C PHE A 66 4.45 -12.35 -7.51
N THR A 67 3.82 -11.48 -6.76
CA THR A 67 3.26 -10.22 -7.28
C THR A 67 4.34 -9.36 -7.95
N GLY A 68 4.06 -8.94 -9.16
CA GLY A 68 4.97 -8.13 -9.98
C GLY A 68 5.91 -8.95 -10.87
N ILE A 69 6.13 -10.22 -10.59
CA ILE A 69 6.98 -11.12 -11.40
C ILE A 69 6.11 -12.14 -12.13
N SER A 70 5.45 -13.03 -11.41
CA SER A 70 4.59 -14.07 -11.99
C SER A 70 3.11 -13.75 -11.88
N ASP A 71 2.71 -12.90 -10.94
CA ASP A 71 1.34 -12.43 -10.77
C ASP A 71 1.28 -10.91 -10.99
N PRO A 72 0.18 -10.38 -11.55
CA PRO A 72 0.04 -8.95 -11.78
C PRO A 72 -0.19 -8.18 -10.50
N TYR A 73 0.19 -6.90 -10.53
CA TYR A 73 -0.25 -5.91 -9.56
C TYR A 73 -1.09 -4.86 -10.28
N GLU A 74 -2.33 -4.70 -9.88
CA GLU A 74 -3.24 -3.71 -10.45
C GLU A 74 -3.14 -2.41 -9.66
N GLU A 75 -2.55 -1.38 -10.27
CA GLU A 75 -2.38 -0.08 -9.62
C GLU A 75 -3.73 0.53 -9.23
N PRO A 76 -3.82 1.18 -8.04
CA PRO A 76 -5.01 1.95 -7.67
C PRO A 76 -5.27 3.08 -8.68
N GLU A 77 -6.54 3.27 -9.02
CA GLU A 77 -6.94 4.34 -9.93
C GLU A 77 -7.22 5.66 -9.21
N ASN A 78 -7.73 5.60 -7.98
CA ASN A 78 -8.17 6.76 -7.22
C ASN A 78 -7.77 6.64 -5.74
N ALA A 79 -6.49 6.40 -5.47
CA ALA A 79 -5.98 6.41 -4.11
C ALA A 79 -6.01 7.83 -3.53
N GLU A 80 -6.40 7.97 -2.27
CA GLU A 80 -6.40 9.26 -1.58
C GLU A 80 -4.98 9.82 -1.44
N ILE A 81 -3.99 8.95 -1.26
CA ILE A 81 -2.59 9.34 -1.13
C ILE A 81 -1.74 8.46 -2.03
N VAL A 82 -0.82 9.09 -2.76
CA VAL A 82 0.20 8.38 -3.54
C VAL A 82 1.57 8.85 -3.05
N VAL A 83 2.41 7.92 -2.61
CA VAL A 83 3.81 8.19 -2.26
C VAL A 83 4.72 7.36 -3.15
N ASP A 84 5.61 8.02 -3.87
CA ASP A 84 6.56 7.36 -4.77
C ASP A 84 7.89 7.16 -4.03
N THR A 85 8.15 5.95 -3.59
CA THR A 85 9.32 5.63 -2.77
C THR A 85 10.64 5.73 -3.54
N SER A 86 10.59 5.80 -4.87
CA SER A 86 11.78 6.01 -5.71
C SER A 86 12.16 7.47 -5.81
N GLN A 87 11.25 8.41 -5.48
CA GLN A 87 11.44 9.84 -5.61
C GLN A 87 11.44 10.59 -4.27
N MET A 88 10.89 9.99 -3.22
CA MET A 88 10.69 10.62 -1.92
C MET A 88 11.54 9.94 -0.85
N THR A 89 11.94 10.69 0.18
CA THR A 89 12.53 10.12 1.38
C THR A 89 11.44 9.48 2.24
N LEU A 90 11.81 8.58 3.14
CA LEU A 90 10.86 8.00 4.09
C LEU A 90 10.17 9.07 4.93
N GLU A 91 10.91 10.10 5.37
CA GLU A 91 10.35 11.22 6.14
C GLU A 91 9.31 11.98 5.34
N ASP A 92 9.59 12.29 4.08
CA ASP A 92 8.64 12.98 3.19
C ASP A 92 7.37 12.17 2.95
N GLU A 93 7.50 10.87 2.79
CA GLU A 93 6.36 9.95 2.62
C GLU A 93 5.47 9.96 3.86
N VAL A 94 6.06 9.83 5.04
CA VAL A 94 5.33 9.86 6.31
C VAL A 94 4.68 11.22 6.54
N ASP A 95 5.37 12.31 6.27
CA ASP A 95 4.83 13.67 6.40
C ASP A 95 3.63 13.87 5.49
N THR A 96 3.69 13.38 4.26
CA THR A 96 2.58 13.45 3.30
C THR A 96 1.34 12.75 3.86
N ILE A 97 1.49 11.58 4.45
CA ILE A 97 0.38 10.82 5.04
C ILE A 97 -0.18 11.56 6.27
N ILE A 98 0.70 12.03 7.16
CA ILE A 98 0.30 12.77 8.37
C ILE A 98 -0.44 14.06 8.01
N ASP A 99 0.05 14.80 7.04
CA ASP A 99 -0.57 16.05 6.60
C ASP A 99 -1.98 15.80 6.02
N TYR A 100 -2.15 14.73 5.26
CA TYR A 100 -3.48 14.34 4.77
C TYR A 100 -4.42 14.02 5.92
N LEU A 101 -3.97 13.24 6.89
CA LEU A 101 -4.79 12.87 8.04
C LEU A 101 -5.19 14.08 8.89
N ARG A 102 -4.28 15.04 9.08
CA ARG A 102 -4.58 16.30 9.78
C ARG A 102 -5.53 17.17 8.99
N GLY A 103 -5.31 17.31 7.69
CA GLY A 103 -6.16 18.11 6.82
C GLY A 103 -7.60 17.63 6.73
N ASN A 104 -7.82 16.34 6.94
CA ASN A 104 -9.14 15.71 6.97
C ASN A 104 -9.65 15.45 8.40
N GLU A 105 -8.98 15.98 9.39
CA GLU A 105 -9.37 15.90 10.81
C GLU A 105 -9.45 14.48 11.37
N TYR A 106 -8.71 13.54 10.80
CA TYR A 106 -8.58 12.18 11.33
C TYR A 106 -7.64 12.09 12.54
N ILE A 107 -6.72 13.05 12.63
CA ILE A 107 -5.78 13.21 13.77
C ILE A 107 -5.63 14.70 14.09
N PHE A 108 -5.07 14.99 15.24
CA PHE A 108 -4.82 16.37 15.70
C PHE A 108 -3.52 16.97 15.15
#